data_add470073a5b56fbab5768fced840f7d
#
_entry.id   add470073a5b56fbab5768fced840f7d
#
_cell.length_a   1.000
_cell.length_b   1.000
_cell.length_c   1.000
_cell.angle_alpha   90.00
_cell.angle_beta   90.00
_cell.angle_gamma   90.00
#
_symmetry.space_group_name_H-M   'P 1'
#
loop_
_entity.id
_entity.type
_entity.pdbx_description
1 polymer ?
#
loop_
_entity_poly.entity_id
_entity_poly.type
_entity_poly.pdbx_seq_one_letter_code
_entity_poly.pdbx_strand_id
1 'polypeptide(L)'
;IIMENNELIKQCTEKAQTWLTAAYDAETQAEVKAMLENPDKTDLIDAFYKDLEFGTGGLRGIMGAGSNRMNIYTVGAATQGLANYLNKCFAGKKDISVVVGHDCRNNSRKFAEISADIFTANGIKVYLFEDMRPTPEMSFAIRHLGCQSGINITASHNPKEYNGYKAYWEDGAQVLAPHDKGIIDEVNKITSVSEIKFQGNKELIQIVGKEIDDEYLRQVHTLSIDPEVIQRQKDLKIVYTPIHGTGMTLIPQSLKLWGFENVHCVAEQMVKSGDFPTVVSPNPENAEALTLAIKLAKEIDADIVMASDPDADRVGMACKDSKGEWVLINGNQTCLIFLYYIIKNRIAMGKMKGNEFIVKTIVTTELIKKVADKNHIKMLDCYTGFKWIAREIRLREGQEQYIGGGEESYGFLAEDFVRDKDAVSACSLLAEICAWAKDQGKTLYDVLMEIYVEYGFSLEVTVNVVKPGKTGADEIKAMMDNFRACPPKELGGSEVVLVKDYKTLKATDNTGKATDLDMPETSNVLQFFTADGTKVSVRPSGTEPKIKFYMEIKGEMHCPKCYAGAVADAKEKVDAVKKSLGI
;
A
#
# COMPACT_ATOMS: atom_id res chain seq x y z
N ILE A 1 31.65 20.85 8.59
CA ILE A 1 31.16 19.49 8.87
C ILE A 1 31.32 19.11 10.35
N ILE A 2 32.53 19.23 10.95
CA ILE A 2 32.74 18.88 12.37
C ILE A 2 32.02 19.84 13.31
N MET A 3 32.00 21.15 13.03
CA MET A 3 31.28 22.15 13.83
C MET A 3 29.75 21.98 13.70
N GLU A 4 29.24 21.68 12.51
CA GLU A 4 27.82 21.39 12.29
C GLU A 4 27.35 20.13 13.04
N ASN A 5 28.20 19.10 13.10
CA ASN A 5 27.90 17.88 13.83
C ASN A 5 27.88 18.09 15.35
N ASN A 6 28.77 18.91 15.89
CA ASN A 6 28.80 19.25 17.31
C ASN A 6 27.58 20.07 17.74
N GLU A 7 27.11 21.01 16.90
CA GLU A 7 25.91 21.77 17.17
C GLU A 7 24.67 20.89 17.14
N LEU A 8 24.59 19.98 16.17
CA LEU A 8 23.49 19.02 16.08
C LEU A 8 23.44 18.10 17.31
N ILE A 9 24.59 17.58 17.76
CA ILE A 9 24.68 16.75 18.97
C ILE A 9 24.22 17.55 20.19
N LYS A 10 24.61 18.82 20.30
CA LYS A 10 24.19 19.70 21.40
C LYS A 10 22.67 19.89 21.41
N GLN A 11 22.07 20.19 20.26
CA GLN A 11 20.61 20.35 20.13
C GLN A 11 19.86 19.06 20.48
N CYS A 12 20.33 17.91 19.99
CA CYS A 12 19.74 16.61 20.32
C CYS A 12 19.88 16.29 21.81
N THR A 13 21.01 16.62 22.42
CA THR A 13 21.27 16.44 23.86
C THR A 13 20.30 17.28 24.70
N GLU A 14 20.15 18.56 24.37
CA GLU A 14 19.22 19.45 25.07
C GLU A 14 17.77 18.95 24.96
N LYS A 15 17.36 18.51 23.79
CA LYS A 15 16.03 17.96 23.56
C LYS A 15 15.81 16.64 24.32
N ALA A 16 16.80 15.75 24.31
CA ALA A 16 16.75 14.48 25.05
C ALA A 16 16.64 14.70 26.55
N GLN A 17 17.32 15.70 27.10
CA GLN A 17 17.26 16.04 28.52
C GLN A 17 15.84 16.42 28.97
N THR A 18 15.03 17.01 28.09
CA THR A 18 13.62 17.31 28.40
C THR A 18 12.78 16.06 28.60
N TRP A 19 13.24 14.89 28.16
CA TRP A 19 12.61 13.60 28.31
C TRP A 19 12.99 12.89 29.62
N LEU A 20 13.84 13.49 30.46
CA LEU A 20 14.24 12.94 31.77
C LEU A 20 13.40 13.48 32.92
N THR A 21 12.24 14.08 32.64
CA THR A 21 11.33 14.61 33.66
C THR A 21 10.28 13.57 34.07
N ALA A 22 9.56 13.84 35.17
CA ALA A 22 8.48 12.97 35.66
C ALA A 22 7.28 12.86 34.70
N ALA A 23 7.21 13.68 33.64
CA ALA A 23 6.20 13.57 32.59
C ALA A 23 6.36 12.30 31.73
N TYR A 24 7.55 11.71 31.75
CA TYR A 24 7.89 10.48 31.01
C TYR A 24 8.06 9.30 31.95
N ASP A 25 7.66 8.10 31.50
CA ASP A 25 7.79 6.89 32.29
C ASP A 25 9.26 6.50 32.53
N ALA A 26 9.48 5.65 33.55
CA ALA A 26 10.82 5.27 33.98
C ALA A 26 11.61 4.50 32.91
N GLU A 27 10.94 3.66 32.11
CA GLU A 27 11.57 2.90 31.03
C GLU A 27 12.07 3.83 29.94
N THR A 28 11.24 4.79 29.53
CA THR A 28 11.60 5.82 28.55
C THR A 28 12.77 6.67 29.04
N GLN A 29 12.74 7.11 30.30
CA GLN A 29 13.84 7.89 30.87
C GLN A 29 15.15 7.09 30.89
N ALA A 30 15.09 5.80 31.23
CA ALA A 30 16.28 4.93 31.23
C ALA A 30 16.88 4.76 29.84
N GLU A 31 16.03 4.59 28.83
CA GLU A 31 16.47 4.48 27.43
C GLU A 31 17.12 5.77 26.94
N VAL A 32 16.54 6.93 27.23
CA VAL A 32 17.09 8.23 26.87
C VAL A 32 18.42 8.48 27.59
N LYS A 33 18.50 8.14 28.87
CA LYS A 33 19.73 8.27 29.65
C LYS A 33 20.87 7.44 29.06
N ALA A 34 20.56 6.20 28.62
CA ALA A 34 21.54 5.33 27.96
C ALA A 34 22.07 5.96 26.65
N MET A 35 21.20 6.59 25.87
CA MET A 35 21.63 7.31 24.65
C MET A 35 22.55 8.49 24.98
N LEU A 36 22.24 9.24 26.04
CA LEU A 36 23.03 10.39 26.47
C LEU A 36 24.41 9.97 26.98
N GLU A 37 24.51 8.84 27.67
CA GLU A 37 25.76 8.30 28.22
C GLU A 37 26.62 7.57 27.18
N ASN A 38 26.04 7.15 26.05
CA ASN A 38 26.78 6.45 25.01
C ASN A 38 27.74 7.41 24.29
N PRO A 39 29.04 7.10 24.21
CA PRO A 39 29.99 7.89 23.44
C PRO A 39 29.65 8.00 21.95
N ASP A 40 29.04 6.95 21.37
CA ASP A 40 28.47 6.99 20.02
C ASP A 40 27.11 7.70 20.08
N LYS A 41 27.02 8.86 19.46
CA LYS A 41 25.84 9.71 19.46
C LYS A 41 24.90 9.45 18.29
N THR A 42 25.16 8.44 17.47
CA THR A 42 24.33 8.13 16.28
C THR A 42 22.87 7.89 16.66
N ASP A 43 22.63 7.07 17.68
CA ASP A 43 21.28 6.75 18.12
C ASP A 43 20.57 7.96 18.75
N LEU A 44 21.29 8.75 19.54
CA LEU A 44 20.78 10.00 20.11
C LEU A 44 20.35 10.99 19.03
N ILE A 45 21.17 11.16 18.00
CA ILE A 45 20.86 12.04 16.88
C ILE A 45 19.63 11.53 16.15
N ASP A 46 19.58 10.25 15.79
CA ASP A 46 18.47 9.67 15.06
C ASP A 46 17.14 9.79 15.82
N ALA A 47 17.18 9.63 17.14
CA ALA A 47 16.01 9.73 18.00
C ALA A 47 15.48 11.15 18.20
N PHE A 48 16.33 12.19 18.10
CA PHE A 48 15.98 13.55 18.54
C PHE A 48 16.28 14.68 17.54
N TYR A 49 16.87 14.41 16.36
CA TYR A 49 17.24 15.49 15.44
C TYR A 49 16.04 16.23 14.84
N LYS A 50 14.87 15.61 14.86
CA LYS A 50 13.59 16.20 14.45
C LYS A 50 12.43 15.58 15.23
N ASP A 51 11.23 16.06 14.99
CA ASP A 51 10.01 15.45 15.44
C ASP A 51 9.48 14.48 14.37
N LEU A 52 8.88 13.36 14.78
CA LEU A 52 8.22 12.45 13.89
C LEU A 52 7.01 13.16 13.28
N GLU A 53 7.05 13.34 11.97
CA GLU A 53 6.02 14.09 11.27
C GLU A 53 4.76 13.25 11.06
N PHE A 54 3.60 13.82 11.42
CA PHE A 54 2.34 13.30 10.96
C PHE A 54 2.19 13.70 9.49
N GLY A 55 2.47 12.77 8.59
CA GLY A 55 2.38 12.99 7.14
C GLY A 55 0.96 12.81 6.62
N THR A 56 0.83 12.80 5.29
CA THR A 56 -0.46 12.70 4.57
C THR A 56 -1.18 11.35 4.71
N GLY A 57 -1.15 10.72 5.83
CA GLY A 57 -1.81 9.44 6.10
C GLY A 57 -1.50 8.89 7.47
N GLY A 58 -0.61 9.53 8.23
CA GLY A 58 -0.27 9.13 9.58
C GLY A 58 1.21 9.23 9.91
N LEU A 59 1.65 8.39 10.84
CA LEU A 59 3.05 8.30 11.29
C LEU A 59 3.70 7.01 10.78
N ARG A 60 5.01 7.04 10.62
CA ARG A 60 5.82 5.83 10.41
C ARG A 60 7.25 6.09 10.90
N GLY A 61 7.78 5.18 11.69
CA GLY A 61 9.15 5.32 12.20
C GLY A 61 9.61 4.09 12.98
N ILE A 62 10.88 4.12 13.35
CA ILE A 62 11.47 3.12 14.22
C ILE A 62 10.89 3.27 15.62
N MET A 63 10.61 2.15 16.28
CA MET A 63 10.12 2.15 17.65
C MET A 63 11.25 2.44 18.64
N GLY A 64 10.94 3.24 19.66
CA GLY A 64 11.88 3.57 20.72
C GLY A 64 11.60 4.94 21.32
N ALA A 65 12.37 5.31 22.35
CA ALA A 65 12.30 6.63 22.94
C ALA A 65 12.86 7.70 21.99
N GLY A 66 12.25 8.86 22.01
CA GLY A 66 12.67 9.99 21.19
C GLY A 66 11.53 10.63 20.39
N SER A 67 11.69 11.90 20.09
CA SER A 67 10.70 12.69 19.37
C SER A 67 10.54 12.27 17.90
N ASN A 68 11.57 11.64 17.33
CA ASN A 68 11.56 11.13 15.95
C ASN A 68 11.27 9.61 15.89
N ARG A 69 10.72 9.04 16.93
CA ARG A 69 10.46 7.61 17.05
C ARG A 69 9.02 7.30 17.37
N MET A 70 8.59 6.07 17.07
CA MET A 70 7.28 5.56 17.45
C MET A 70 7.32 5.10 18.91
N ASN A 71 6.55 5.76 19.76
CA ASN A 71 6.40 5.48 21.19
C ASN A 71 5.04 6.01 21.67
N ILE A 72 4.74 5.79 22.95
CA ILE A 72 3.45 6.21 23.52
C ILE A 72 3.21 7.74 23.47
N TYR A 73 4.27 8.52 23.42
CA TYR A 73 4.18 10.00 23.41
C TYR A 73 3.95 10.53 22.00
N THR A 74 4.62 10.01 21.00
CA THR A 74 4.40 10.38 19.59
C THR A 74 3.05 9.87 19.08
N VAL A 75 2.68 8.63 19.41
CA VAL A 75 1.34 8.08 19.15
C VAL A 75 0.28 8.87 19.93
N GLY A 76 0.57 9.21 21.17
CA GLY A 76 -0.31 10.01 22.02
C GLY A 76 -0.59 11.40 21.45
N ALA A 77 0.44 12.10 21.00
CA ALA A 77 0.29 13.41 20.37
C ALA A 77 -0.53 13.34 19.09
N ALA A 78 -0.28 12.34 18.24
CA ALA A 78 -1.06 12.12 17.02
C ALA A 78 -2.54 11.86 17.33
N THR A 79 -2.82 11.02 18.31
CA THR A 79 -4.19 10.67 18.71
C THR A 79 -4.92 11.86 19.34
N GLN A 80 -4.24 12.61 20.21
CA GLN A 80 -4.82 13.83 20.79
C GLN A 80 -5.15 14.86 19.72
N GLY A 81 -4.25 15.08 18.76
CA GLY A 81 -4.49 15.98 17.64
C GLY A 81 -5.66 15.53 16.77
N LEU A 82 -5.74 14.25 16.45
CA LEU A 82 -6.88 13.69 15.72
C LEU A 82 -8.20 13.84 16.50
N ALA A 83 -8.18 13.56 17.80
CA ALA A 83 -9.36 13.76 18.67
C ALA A 83 -9.82 15.22 18.68
N ASN A 84 -8.88 16.16 18.81
CA ASN A 84 -9.19 17.59 18.76
C ASN A 84 -9.83 17.98 17.42
N TYR A 85 -9.29 17.47 16.33
CA TYR A 85 -9.82 17.73 14.98
C TYR A 85 -11.23 17.16 14.80
N LEU A 86 -11.46 15.92 15.25
CA LEU A 86 -12.78 15.28 15.19
C LEU A 86 -13.82 16.05 15.98
N ASN A 87 -13.48 16.50 17.18
CA ASN A 87 -14.37 17.30 18.01
C ASN A 87 -14.70 18.64 17.38
N LYS A 88 -13.82 19.23 16.60
CA LYS A 88 -14.08 20.44 15.82
C LYS A 88 -14.98 20.18 14.61
N CYS A 89 -14.64 19.18 13.80
CA CYS A 89 -15.38 18.85 12.58
C CYS A 89 -16.81 18.41 12.87
N PHE A 90 -17.02 17.69 13.96
CA PHE A 90 -18.30 17.08 14.33
C PHE A 90 -18.88 17.67 15.62
N ALA A 91 -18.63 18.94 15.89
CA ALA A 91 -19.06 19.63 17.12
C ALA A 91 -20.57 19.53 17.41
N GLY A 92 -21.40 19.43 16.38
CA GLY A 92 -22.85 19.26 16.53
C GLY A 92 -23.31 17.81 16.68
N LYS A 93 -22.41 16.83 16.57
CA LYS A 93 -22.73 15.41 16.66
C LYS A 93 -22.61 14.92 18.10
N LYS A 94 -23.66 14.25 18.59
CA LYS A 94 -23.72 13.79 19.98
C LYS A 94 -22.75 12.64 20.27
N ASP A 95 -22.62 11.70 19.34
CA ASP A 95 -21.86 10.45 19.55
C ASP A 95 -20.83 10.26 18.44
N ILE A 96 -19.70 10.96 18.55
CA ILE A 96 -18.55 10.73 17.67
C ILE A 96 -17.92 9.38 18.04
N SER A 97 -17.63 8.57 17.04
CA SER A 97 -17.00 7.25 17.25
C SER A 97 -15.88 6.99 16.26
N VAL A 98 -14.94 6.15 16.67
CA VAL A 98 -13.80 5.73 15.87
C VAL A 98 -13.59 4.22 15.99
N VAL A 99 -12.99 3.62 14.97
CA VAL A 99 -12.49 2.25 15.00
C VAL A 99 -11.00 2.28 15.25
N VAL A 100 -10.51 1.40 16.11
CA VAL A 100 -9.08 1.22 16.38
C VAL A 100 -8.70 -0.22 16.11
N GLY A 101 -7.78 -0.41 15.16
CA GLY A 101 -7.21 -1.70 14.79
C GLY A 101 -5.69 -1.70 14.88
N HIS A 102 -5.08 -2.88 14.77
CA HIS A 102 -3.63 -3.03 14.81
C HIS A 102 -3.19 -4.34 14.13
N ASP A 103 -1.93 -4.39 13.76
CA ASP A 103 -1.29 -5.58 13.20
C ASP A 103 -0.58 -6.44 14.27
N CYS A 104 0.31 -7.34 13.83
CA CYS A 104 1.05 -8.27 14.67
C CYS A 104 2.32 -7.69 15.30
N ARG A 105 2.72 -6.47 14.94
CA ARG A 105 4.01 -5.90 15.36
C ARG A 105 4.11 -5.72 16.84
N ASN A 106 5.34 -5.75 17.34
CA ASN A 106 5.64 -5.40 18.73
C ASN A 106 5.09 -4.00 19.01
N ASN A 107 4.50 -3.83 20.19
CA ASN A 107 3.83 -2.60 20.62
C ASN A 107 2.57 -2.18 19.86
N SER A 108 2.16 -2.87 18.79
CA SER A 108 0.95 -2.50 18.05
C SER A 108 -0.29 -2.52 18.95
N ARG A 109 -0.47 -3.57 19.75
CA ARG A 109 -1.59 -3.65 20.70
C ARG A 109 -1.51 -2.55 21.76
N LYS A 110 -0.32 -2.31 22.31
CA LYS A 110 -0.10 -1.25 23.31
C LYS A 110 -0.45 0.13 22.75
N PHE A 111 0.00 0.44 21.55
CA PHE A 111 -0.31 1.72 20.90
C PHE A 111 -1.79 1.86 20.57
N ALA A 112 -2.45 0.76 20.18
CA ALA A 112 -3.90 0.76 19.94
C ALA A 112 -4.68 1.03 21.24
N GLU A 113 -4.32 0.41 22.34
CA GLU A 113 -4.97 0.62 23.65
C GLU A 113 -4.77 2.05 24.16
N ILE A 114 -3.56 2.59 24.05
CA ILE A 114 -3.27 3.99 24.41
C ILE A 114 -4.09 4.96 23.56
N SER A 115 -4.19 4.70 22.26
CA SER A 115 -5.02 5.52 21.38
C SER A 115 -6.49 5.46 21.77
N ALA A 116 -7.00 4.30 22.11
CA ALA A 116 -8.37 4.14 22.60
C ALA A 116 -8.61 4.92 23.89
N ASP A 117 -7.66 4.89 24.81
CA ASP A 117 -7.74 5.68 26.06
C ASP A 117 -7.79 7.18 25.77
N ILE A 118 -6.96 7.67 24.85
CA ILE A 118 -6.91 9.09 24.51
C ILE A 118 -8.21 9.53 23.82
N PHE A 119 -8.72 8.78 22.84
CA PHE A 119 -10.00 9.09 22.21
C PHE A 119 -11.12 9.19 23.24
N THR A 120 -11.22 8.21 24.14
CA THR A 120 -12.29 8.17 25.15
C THR A 120 -12.13 9.25 26.22
N ALA A 121 -10.89 9.63 26.55
CA ALA A 121 -10.62 10.78 27.41
C ALA A 121 -11.11 12.11 26.82
N ASN A 122 -11.28 12.16 25.51
CA ASN A 122 -11.82 13.30 24.78
C ASN A 122 -13.29 13.13 24.40
N GLY A 123 -14.00 12.18 25.03
CA GLY A 123 -15.43 11.97 24.83
C GLY A 123 -15.81 11.21 23.55
N ILE A 124 -14.86 10.61 22.86
CA ILE A 124 -15.08 9.89 21.62
C ILE A 124 -15.22 8.39 21.91
N LYS A 125 -16.30 7.78 21.44
CA LYS A 125 -16.52 6.33 21.55
C LYS A 125 -15.52 5.59 20.67
N VAL A 126 -14.98 4.47 21.18
CA VAL A 126 -14.03 3.62 20.46
C VAL A 126 -14.60 2.21 20.28
N TYR A 127 -14.57 1.72 19.04
CA TYR A 127 -14.68 0.31 18.72
C TYR A 127 -13.28 -0.24 18.55
N LEU A 128 -12.81 -1.00 19.54
CA LEU A 128 -11.48 -1.59 19.55
C LEU A 128 -11.56 -3.06 19.16
N PHE A 129 -10.83 -3.47 18.13
CA PHE A 129 -10.74 -4.89 17.81
C PHE A 129 -10.09 -5.67 18.96
N GLU A 130 -10.64 -6.85 19.25
CA GLU A 130 -10.19 -7.72 20.35
C GLU A 130 -8.73 -8.17 20.20
N ASP A 131 -8.25 -8.31 18.96
CA ASP A 131 -6.90 -8.69 18.60
C ASP A 131 -6.59 -8.13 17.19
N MET A 132 -5.41 -8.42 16.66
CA MET A 132 -5.00 -7.97 15.33
C MET A 132 -6.03 -8.32 14.26
N ARG A 133 -6.21 -7.41 13.31
CA ARG A 133 -7.09 -7.59 12.13
C ARG A 133 -6.47 -6.91 10.91
N PRO A 134 -6.83 -7.39 9.70
CA PRO A 134 -6.42 -6.74 8.45
C PRO A 134 -6.86 -5.29 8.32
N THR A 135 -6.00 -4.48 7.72
CA THR A 135 -6.33 -3.07 7.37
C THR A 135 -7.68 -2.94 6.64
N PRO A 136 -7.99 -3.76 5.62
CA PRO A 136 -9.27 -3.63 4.90
C PRO A 136 -10.49 -3.86 5.79
N GLU A 137 -10.40 -4.72 6.79
CA GLU A 137 -11.51 -4.91 7.73
C GLU A 137 -11.73 -3.67 8.60
N MET A 138 -10.66 -2.99 8.99
CA MET A 138 -10.77 -1.74 9.74
C MET A 138 -11.47 -0.66 8.89
N SER A 139 -11.09 -0.53 7.62
CA SER A 139 -11.77 0.34 6.65
C SER A 139 -13.27 0.00 6.53
N PHE A 140 -13.58 -1.27 6.37
CA PHE A 140 -14.95 -1.78 6.36
C PHE A 140 -15.72 -1.42 7.63
N ALA A 141 -15.12 -1.63 8.79
CA ALA A 141 -15.75 -1.39 10.09
C ALA A 141 -16.13 0.07 10.30
N ILE A 142 -15.32 1.03 9.84
CA ILE A 142 -15.65 2.46 9.90
C ILE A 142 -17.00 2.73 9.22
N ARG A 143 -17.17 2.21 8.00
CA ARG A 143 -18.40 2.37 7.23
C ARG A 143 -19.57 1.61 7.82
N HIS A 144 -19.35 0.37 8.19
CA HIS A 144 -20.36 -0.53 8.74
C HIS A 144 -20.93 -0.04 10.08
N LEU A 145 -20.08 0.50 10.94
CA LEU A 145 -20.48 1.00 12.25
C LEU A 145 -20.87 2.48 12.24
N GLY A 146 -20.74 3.16 11.11
CA GLY A 146 -21.07 4.59 10.98
C GLY A 146 -20.14 5.50 11.78
N CYS A 147 -18.85 5.13 11.88
CA CYS A 147 -17.86 5.93 12.59
C CYS A 147 -17.38 7.14 11.78
N GLN A 148 -16.90 8.17 12.45
CA GLN A 148 -16.37 9.38 11.83
C GLN A 148 -14.91 9.25 11.43
N SER A 149 -14.18 8.33 12.04
CA SER A 149 -12.77 8.10 11.76
C SER A 149 -12.36 6.69 12.20
N GLY A 150 -11.14 6.35 11.93
CA GLY A 150 -10.49 5.15 12.43
C GLY A 150 -8.99 5.26 12.31
N ILE A 151 -8.30 4.43 13.06
CA ILE A 151 -6.85 4.30 12.98
C ILE A 151 -6.46 2.84 12.91
N ASN A 152 -5.34 2.57 12.24
CA ASN A 152 -4.72 1.27 12.26
C ASN A 152 -3.24 1.39 12.61
N ILE A 153 -2.83 0.67 13.65
CA ILE A 153 -1.43 0.66 14.11
C ILE A 153 -0.68 -0.40 13.33
N THR A 154 0.07 0.04 12.34
CA THR A 154 0.85 -0.83 11.46
C THR A 154 1.90 -0.03 10.69
N ALA A 155 3.02 -0.67 10.38
CA ALA A 155 4.01 -0.17 9.42
C ALA A 155 4.00 -0.97 8.11
N SER A 156 2.88 -1.61 7.78
CA SER A 156 2.72 -2.40 6.55
C SER A 156 3.82 -3.47 6.42
N HIS A 157 4.61 -3.42 5.37
CA HIS A 157 5.67 -4.39 5.05
C HIS A 157 7.08 -3.98 5.52
N ASN A 158 7.21 -2.91 6.28
CA ASN A 158 8.51 -2.47 6.80
C ASN A 158 9.14 -3.52 7.75
N PRO A 159 10.47 -3.50 7.94
CA PRO A 159 11.14 -4.36 8.91
C PRO A 159 10.59 -4.24 10.34
N LYS A 160 10.94 -5.21 11.18
CA LYS A 160 10.40 -5.37 12.56
C LYS A 160 10.62 -4.19 13.49
N GLU A 161 11.65 -3.39 13.25
CA GLU A 161 11.99 -2.22 14.06
C GLU A 161 10.98 -1.08 13.91
N TYR A 162 10.21 -1.09 12.82
CA TYR A 162 9.24 -0.03 12.48
C TYR A 162 7.87 -0.32 13.06
N ASN A 163 7.16 0.76 13.37
CA ASN A 163 5.71 0.76 13.51
C ASN A 163 5.14 2.02 12.88
N GLY A 164 3.83 2.13 12.84
CA GLY A 164 3.16 3.23 12.20
C GLY A 164 1.74 3.43 12.71
N TYR A 165 1.13 4.49 12.22
CA TYR A 165 -0.18 4.95 12.62
C TYR A 165 -0.88 5.47 11.36
N LYS A 166 -1.83 4.71 10.82
CA LYS A 166 -2.61 5.09 9.65
C LYS A 166 -3.92 5.72 10.10
N ALA A 167 -4.27 6.90 9.59
CA ALA A 167 -5.51 7.60 9.92
C ALA A 167 -6.50 7.57 8.75
N TYR A 168 -7.78 7.34 9.09
CA TYR A 168 -8.89 7.17 8.16
C TYR A 168 -10.03 8.12 8.48
N TRP A 169 -10.82 8.45 7.47
CA TRP A 169 -11.99 9.31 7.62
C TRP A 169 -13.29 8.51 7.57
N GLU A 170 -14.43 9.18 7.68
CA GLU A 170 -15.75 8.55 7.77
C GLU A 170 -16.16 7.72 6.54
N ASP A 171 -15.53 7.96 5.41
CA ASP A 171 -15.73 7.17 4.19
C ASP A 171 -14.98 5.83 4.19
N GLY A 172 -14.19 5.55 5.22
CA GLY A 172 -13.36 4.35 5.33
C GLY A 172 -12.03 4.44 4.58
N ALA A 173 -11.72 5.56 3.95
CA ALA A 173 -10.46 5.78 3.24
C ALA A 173 -9.45 6.55 4.10
N GLN A 174 -8.17 6.41 3.77
CA GLN A 174 -7.13 7.25 4.37
C GLN A 174 -7.44 8.73 4.13
N VAL A 175 -7.11 9.55 5.13
CA VAL A 175 -7.43 10.99 5.09
C VAL A 175 -6.81 11.71 3.90
N LEU A 176 -7.58 12.60 3.30
CA LEU A 176 -7.20 13.52 2.23
C LEU A 176 -7.49 14.95 2.63
N ALA A 177 -7.09 15.90 1.81
CA ALA A 177 -7.41 17.30 2.00
C ALA A 177 -8.94 17.52 2.04
N PRO A 178 -9.45 18.37 2.94
CA PRO A 178 -8.72 19.25 3.87
C PRO A 178 -8.36 18.56 5.21
N HIS A 179 -8.78 17.32 5.43
CA HIS A 179 -8.71 16.64 6.72
C HIS A 179 -7.28 16.26 7.12
N ASP A 180 -6.44 15.84 6.18
CA ASP A 180 -5.03 15.52 6.44
C ASP A 180 -4.30 16.73 7.03
N LYS A 181 -4.42 17.91 6.40
CA LYS A 181 -3.84 19.15 6.89
C LYS A 181 -4.45 19.59 8.22
N GLY A 182 -5.76 19.47 8.37
CA GLY A 182 -6.45 19.82 9.61
C GLY A 182 -5.95 18.99 10.80
N ILE A 183 -5.73 17.70 10.61
CA ILE A 183 -5.17 16.80 11.63
C ILE A 183 -3.72 17.19 11.94
N ILE A 184 -2.90 17.41 10.91
CA ILE A 184 -1.50 17.85 11.06
C ILE A 184 -1.42 19.13 11.88
N ASP A 185 -2.25 20.11 11.58
CA ASP A 185 -2.28 21.40 12.29
C ASP A 185 -2.63 21.20 13.78
N GLU A 186 -3.58 20.33 14.10
CA GLU A 186 -3.93 20.04 15.50
C GLU A 186 -2.82 19.27 16.23
N VAL A 187 -2.17 18.31 15.56
CA VAL A 187 -1.03 17.59 16.14
C VAL A 187 0.13 18.55 16.43
N ASN A 188 0.43 19.46 15.52
CA ASN A 188 1.52 20.42 15.67
C ASN A 188 1.27 21.47 16.77
N LYS A 189 0.03 21.69 17.18
CA LYS A 189 -0.31 22.55 18.34
C LYS A 189 0.08 21.92 19.67
N ILE A 190 0.26 20.61 19.73
CA ILE A 190 0.63 19.89 20.95
C ILE A 190 2.14 20.04 21.16
N THR A 191 2.53 20.81 22.14
CA THR A 191 3.93 21.14 22.45
C THR A 191 4.41 20.53 23.76
N SER A 192 3.51 19.98 24.57
CA SER A 192 3.81 19.38 25.86
C SER A 192 3.03 18.07 26.05
N VAL A 193 3.67 17.10 26.68
CA VAL A 193 3.04 15.81 27.06
C VAL A 193 1.83 16.03 27.97
N SER A 194 1.81 17.10 28.76
CA SER A 194 0.68 17.46 29.63
C SER A 194 -0.62 17.77 28.88
N GLU A 195 -0.52 18.08 27.58
CA GLU A 195 -1.68 18.34 26.74
C GLU A 195 -2.33 17.07 26.20
N ILE A 196 -1.70 15.91 26.41
CA ILE A 196 -2.21 14.62 25.99
C ILE A 196 -3.01 13.99 27.14
N LYS A 197 -4.28 13.68 26.89
CA LYS A 197 -5.17 13.10 27.90
C LYS A 197 -5.06 11.59 27.85
N PHE A 198 -4.15 11.00 28.64
CA PHE A 198 -3.91 9.56 28.68
C PHE A 198 -4.94 8.77 29.51
N GLN A 199 -5.70 9.42 30.40
CA GLN A 199 -6.65 8.75 31.27
C GLN A 199 -7.93 8.40 30.53
N GLY A 200 -8.06 7.15 30.08
CA GLY A 200 -9.20 6.68 29.30
C GLY A 200 -10.49 6.54 30.11
N ASN A 201 -11.61 6.47 29.40
CA ASN A 201 -12.93 6.12 29.91
C ASN A 201 -13.36 4.77 29.30
N LYS A 202 -13.22 3.69 30.07
CA LYS A 202 -13.51 2.34 29.61
C LYS A 202 -14.98 2.11 29.22
N GLU A 203 -15.90 2.90 29.76
CA GLU A 203 -17.32 2.82 29.40
C GLU A 203 -17.57 3.20 27.94
N LEU A 204 -16.67 3.98 27.33
CA LEU A 204 -16.73 4.37 25.93
C LEU A 204 -15.97 3.42 25.00
N ILE A 205 -15.36 2.37 25.50
CA ILE A 205 -14.67 1.36 24.68
C ILE A 205 -15.57 0.14 24.52
N GLN A 206 -15.89 -0.17 23.27
CA GLN A 206 -16.59 -1.41 22.90
C GLN A 206 -15.60 -2.31 22.16
N ILE A 207 -15.39 -3.51 22.67
CA ILE A 207 -14.56 -4.53 22.00
C ILE A 207 -15.39 -5.15 20.88
N VAL A 208 -14.80 -5.25 19.69
CA VAL A 208 -15.40 -5.87 18.51
C VAL A 208 -14.49 -6.96 17.97
N GLY A 209 -15.05 -7.87 17.21
CA GLY A 209 -14.30 -9.00 16.65
C GLY A 209 -15.14 -9.81 15.68
N LYS A 210 -15.57 -11.00 16.09
CA LYS A 210 -16.22 -11.98 15.22
C LYS A 210 -17.45 -11.43 14.48
N GLU A 211 -18.25 -10.59 15.10
CA GLU A 211 -19.45 -10.01 14.46
C GLU A 211 -19.08 -9.12 13.25
N ILE A 212 -17.96 -8.44 13.32
CA ILE A 212 -17.43 -7.65 12.19
C ILE A 212 -16.78 -8.59 11.16
N ASP A 213 -16.01 -9.56 11.62
CA ASP A 213 -15.38 -10.57 10.75
C ASP A 213 -16.41 -11.27 9.87
N ASP A 214 -17.50 -11.75 10.47
CA ASP A 214 -18.53 -12.52 9.79
C ASP A 214 -19.25 -11.67 8.71
N GLU A 215 -19.58 -10.43 9.01
CA GLU A 215 -20.24 -9.55 8.04
C GLU A 215 -19.28 -9.11 6.93
N TYR A 216 -18.04 -8.81 7.27
CA TYR A 216 -17.03 -8.49 6.28
C TYR A 216 -16.79 -9.66 5.32
N LEU A 217 -16.59 -10.87 5.85
CA LEU A 217 -16.38 -12.06 5.04
C LEU A 217 -17.62 -12.41 4.18
N ARG A 218 -18.82 -12.17 4.71
CA ARG A 218 -20.06 -12.33 3.94
C ARG A 218 -20.08 -11.42 2.72
N GLN A 219 -19.71 -10.14 2.89
CA GLN A 219 -19.66 -9.19 1.79
C GLN A 219 -18.52 -9.51 0.81
N VAL A 220 -17.36 -9.91 1.30
CA VAL A 220 -16.23 -10.39 0.46
C VAL A 220 -16.69 -11.56 -0.43
N HIS A 221 -17.47 -12.50 0.10
CA HIS A 221 -17.96 -13.63 -0.66
C HIS A 221 -18.87 -13.21 -1.84
N THR A 222 -19.57 -12.07 -1.75
CA THR A 222 -20.39 -11.56 -2.87
C THR A 222 -19.56 -11.17 -4.09
N LEU A 223 -18.25 -11.07 -3.96
CA LEU A 223 -17.35 -10.69 -5.06
C LEU A 223 -17.07 -11.85 -6.03
N SER A 224 -17.39 -13.07 -5.68
CA SER A 224 -17.25 -14.22 -6.57
C SER A 224 -18.04 -14.00 -7.86
N ILE A 225 -17.34 -14.05 -8.99
CA ILE A 225 -17.92 -13.82 -10.31
C ILE A 225 -18.50 -15.13 -10.86
N ASP A 226 -17.77 -16.23 -10.69
CA ASP A 226 -18.15 -17.56 -11.15
C ASP A 226 -18.04 -18.60 -10.03
N PRO A 227 -19.04 -18.67 -9.13
CA PRO A 227 -19.01 -19.66 -8.04
C PRO A 227 -19.01 -21.11 -8.53
N GLU A 228 -19.57 -21.38 -9.71
CA GLU A 228 -19.64 -22.75 -10.25
C GLU A 228 -18.24 -23.28 -10.64
N VAL A 229 -17.36 -22.43 -11.14
CA VAL A 229 -15.99 -22.86 -11.46
C VAL A 229 -15.23 -23.25 -10.19
N ILE A 230 -15.47 -22.57 -9.08
CA ILE A 230 -14.90 -22.93 -7.78
C ILE A 230 -15.38 -24.32 -7.36
N GLN A 231 -16.67 -24.62 -7.52
CA GLN A 231 -17.22 -25.94 -7.22
C GLN A 231 -16.58 -27.05 -8.05
N ARG A 232 -16.37 -26.83 -9.35
CA ARG A 232 -15.70 -27.81 -10.22
C ARG A 232 -14.24 -28.00 -9.84
N GLN A 233 -13.58 -26.97 -9.30
CA GLN A 233 -12.15 -26.95 -8.94
C GLN A 233 -11.93 -26.84 -7.43
N LYS A 234 -12.84 -27.33 -6.60
CA LYS A 234 -12.76 -27.25 -5.13
C LYS A 234 -11.49 -27.87 -4.55
N ASP A 235 -10.86 -28.80 -5.27
CA ASP A 235 -9.64 -29.46 -4.87
C ASP A 235 -8.37 -28.72 -5.32
N LEU A 236 -8.52 -27.52 -5.89
CA LEU A 236 -7.39 -26.65 -6.22
C LEU A 236 -6.44 -26.55 -5.03
N LYS A 237 -5.15 -26.88 -5.26
CA LYS A 237 -4.14 -26.86 -4.21
C LYS A 237 -3.58 -25.46 -4.04
N ILE A 238 -3.93 -24.82 -2.95
CA ILE A 238 -3.52 -23.48 -2.60
C ILE A 238 -2.52 -23.54 -1.47
N VAL A 239 -1.36 -22.88 -1.64
CA VAL A 239 -0.44 -22.59 -0.55
C VAL A 239 -0.60 -21.13 -0.18
N TYR A 240 -0.79 -20.85 1.10
CA TYR A 240 -0.95 -19.48 1.62
C TYR A 240 0.01 -19.23 2.77
N THR A 241 0.60 -18.03 2.81
CA THR A 241 1.33 -17.53 3.96
C THR A 241 0.92 -16.11 4.33
N PRO A 242 0.59 -15.85 5.61
CA PRO A 242 0.38 -14.51 6.13
C PRO A 242 1.68 -13.78 6.49
N ILE A 243 2.82 -14.44 6.37
CA ILE A 243 4.14 -13.94 6.82
C ILE A 243 4.03 -13.37 8.24
N HIS A 244 3.53 -14.18 9.19
CA HIS A 244 3.28 -13.83 10.60
C HIS A 244 2.21 -12.77 10.85
N GLY A 245 1.51 -12.28 9.81
CA GLY A 245 0.63 -11.12 9.87
C GLY A 245 -0.84 -11.42 10.04
N THR A 246 -1.62 -10.36 9.92
CA THR A 246 -3.08 -10.36 10.19
C THR A 246 -3.91 -11.18 9.22
N GLY A 247 -3.37 -11.47 8.03
CA GLY A 247 -4.06 -12.30 7.05
C GLY A 247 -4.44 -13.69 7.58
N MET A 248 -3.69 -14.23 8.57
CA MET A 248 -4.01 -15.52 9.18
C MET A 248 -5.38 -15.56 9.86
N THR A 249 -5.91 -14.41 10.25
CA THR A 249 -7.19 -14.34 10.96
C THR A 249 -8.38 -14.56 10.02
N LEU A 250 -8.30 -14.15 8.77
CA LEU A 250 -9.44 -14.08 7.87
C LEU A 250 -9.24 -14.75 6.51
N ILE A 251 -8.04 -14.79 5.96
CA ILE A 251 -7.83 -15.30 4.58
C ILE A 251 -8.16 -16.78 4.46
N PRO A 252 -7.69 -17.68 5.36
CA PRO A 252 -8.12 -19.08 5.31
C PRO A 252 -9.62 -19.26 5.45
N GLN A 253 -10.27 -18.49 6.31
CA GLN A 253 -11.73 -18.52 6.47
C GLN A 253 -12.45 -18.06 5.19
N SER A 254 -11.97 -16.99 4.57
CA SER A 254 -12.52 -16.48 3.31
C SER A 254 -12.43 -17.52 2.19
N LEU A 255 -11.28 -18.15 2.03
CA LEU A 255 -11.07 -19.22 1.03
C LEU A 255 -12.04 -20.38 1.26
N LYS A 256 -12.24 -20.78 2.50
CA LYS A 256 -13.20 -21.83 2.86
C LYS A 256 -14.64 -21.45 2.52
N LEU A 257 -15.04 -20.21 2.85
CA LEU A 257 -16.38 -19.70 2.52
C LEU A 257 -16.62 -19.66 1.01
N TRP A 258 -15.60 -19.37 0.23
CA TRP A 258 -15.69 -19.37 -1.23
C TRP A 258 -15.80 -20.78 -1.83
N GLY A 259 -15.46 -21.82 -1.05
CA GLY A 259 -15.61 -23.21 -1.47
C GLY A 259 -14.29 -23.94 -1.75
N PHE A 260 -13.16 -23.35 -1.42
CA PHE A 260 -11.85 -23.99 -1.55
C PHE A 260 -11.59 -24.91 -0.36
N GLU A 261 -11.37 -26.21 -0.62
CA GLU A 261 -11.23 -27.22 0.42
C GLU A 261 -9.76 -27.66 0.64
N ASN A 262 -8.85 -27.32 -0.27
CA ASN A 262 -7.48 -27.83 -0.28
C ASN A 262 -6.47 -26.69 -0.10
N VAL A 263 -6.56 -26.01 1.04
CA VAL A 263 -5.71 -24.87 1.41
C VAL A 263 -4.65 -25.33 2.41
N HIS A 264 -3.40 -25.08 2.08
CA HIS A 264 -2.22 -25.43 2.88
C HIS A 264 -1.49 -24.15 3.32
N CYS A 265 -1.57 -23.84 4.60
CA CYS A 265 -0.86 -22.71 5.17
C CYS A 265 0.55 -23.09 5.58
N VAL A 266 1.51 -22.17 5.40
CA VAL A 266 2.90 -22.34 5.85
C VAL A 266 2.94 -22.31 7.37
N ALA A 267 3.08 -23.47 8.02
CA ALA A 267 2.94 -23.60 9.47
C ALA A 267 3.87 -22.66 10.26
N GLU A 268 5.12 -22.53 9.83
CA GLU A 268 6.12 -21.68 10.48
C GLU A 268 5.78 -20.19 10.42
N GLN A 269 4.97 -19.79 9.45
CA GLN A 269 4.54 -18.41 9.23
C GLN A 269 3.10 -18.14 9.70
N MET A 270 2.37 -19.16 10.10
CA MET A 270 1.04 -19.06 10.74
C MET A 270 1.14 -18.79 12.24
N VAL A 271 2.26 -18.27 12.69
CA VAL A 271 2.53 -17.88 14.07
C VAL A 271 2.60 -16.36 14.14
N LYS A 272 1.70 -15.77 14.91
CA LYS A 272 1.70 -14.32 15.19
C LYS A 272 3.03 -13.92 15.83
N SER A 273 3.80 -13.08 15.17
CA SER A 273 5.06 -12.58 15.70
C SER A 273 5.44 -11.24 15.10
N GLY A 274 5.69 -10.25 15.98
CA GLY A 274 6.23 -8.96 15.57
C GLY A 274 7.73 -8.99 15.25
N ASP A 275 8.40 -10.11 15.50
CA ASP A 275 9.81 -10.29 15.17
C ASP A 275 10.05 -10.86 13.78
N PHE A 276 9.00 -11.31 13.08
CA PHE A 276 9.08 -11.91 11.75
C PHE A 276 10.24 -12.91 11.61
N PRO A 277 10.28 -13.98 12.45
CA PRO A 277 11.49 -14.79 12.62
C PRO A 277 11.92 -15.60 11.40
N THR A 278 11.06 -15.74 10.40
CA THR A 278 11.36 -16.53 9.19
C THR A 278 11.79 -15.69 7.99
N VAL A 279 11.74 -14.35 8.11
CA VAL A 279 12.04 -13.43 7.00
C VAL A 279 12.86 -12.25 7.47
N VAL A 280 13.64 -11.67 6.57
CA VAL A 280 14.34 -10.40 6.82
C VAL A 280 13.36 -9.23 6.75
N SER A 281 12.46 -9.26 5.77
CA SER A 281 11.40 -8.26 5.61
C SER A 281 10.08 -8.98 5.27
N PRO A 282 8.99 -8.65 5.98
CA PRO A 282 7.69 -9.29 5.75
C PRO A 282 6.96 -8.69 4.52
N ASN A 283 7.67 -8.63 3.41
CA ASN A 283 7.17 -8.04 2.17
C ASN A 283 6.93 -9.12 1.11
N PRO A 284 5.67 -9.39 0.70
CA PRO A 284 5.36 -10.41 -0.29
C PRO A 284 5.88 -10.10 -1.70
N GLU A 285 6.43 -8.91 -1.94
CA GLU A 285 7.14 -8.57 -3.18
C GLU A 285 8.49 -9.26 -3.28
N ASN A 286 9.10 -9.60 -2.13
CA ASN A 286 10.44 -10.16 -2.06
C ASN A 286 10.41 -11.68 -2.21
N ALA A 287 11.24 -12.21 -3.10
CA ALA A 287 11.38 -13.67 -3.29
C ALA A 287 11.76 -14.39 -1.98
N GLU A 288 12.59 -13.77 -1.16
CA GLU A 288 13.01 -14.30 0.14
C GLU A 288 11.82 -14.57 1.07
N ALA A 289 10.83 -13.68 1.09
CA ALA A 289 9.64 -13.84 1.93
C ALA A 289 8.74 -15.01 1.50
N LEU A 290 8.83 -15.44 0.25
CA LEU A 290 8.05 -16.55 -0.33
C LEU A 290 8.80 -17.89 -0.33
N THR A 291 10.01 -17.95 0.19
CA THR A 291 10.86 -19.15 0.14
C THR A 291 10.19 -20.37 0.76
N LEU A 292 9.64 -20.25 1.96
CA LEU A 292 8.97 -21.36 2.65
C LEU A 292 7.67 -21.77 1.93
N ALA A 293 6.92 -20.82 1.43
CA ALA A 293 5.68 -21.09 0.70
C ALA A 293 5.95 -21.82 -0.62
N ILE A 294 6.96 -21.43 -1.37
CA ILE A 294 7.37 -22.10 -2.61
C ILE A 294 7.90 -23.50 -2.32
N LYS A 295 8.67 -23.68 -1.23
CA LYS A 295 9.12 -25.00 -0.80
C LYS A 295 7.95 -25.94 -0.55
N LEU A 296 6.95 -25.50 0.22
CA LEU A 296 5.73 -26.27 0.47
C LEU A 296 4.97 -26.54 -0.83
N ALA A 297 4.87 -25.56 -1.70
CA ALA A 297 4.19 -25.72 -2.99
C ALA A 297 4.84 -26.79 -3.87
N LYS A 298 6.16 -26.88 -3.87
CA LYS A 298 6.89 -27.95 -4.57
C LYS A 298 6.64 -29.32 -3.96
N GLU A 299 6.60 -29.41 -2.63
CA GLU A 299 6.37 -30.69 -1.92
C GLU A 299 5.00 -31.28 -2.22
N ILE A 300 3.97 -30.45 -2.31
CA ILE A 300 2.59 -30.91 -2.53
C ILE A 300 2.10 -30.79 -3.98
N ASP A 301 2.94 -30.28 -4.87
CA ASP A 301 2.57 -29.96 -6.25
C ASP A 301 1.36 -29.01 -6.32
N ALA A 302 1.49 -27.87 -5.66
CA ALA A 302 0.41 -26.88 -5.57
C ALA A 302 0.14 -26.18 -6.93
N ASP A 303 -1.04 -25.60 -7.04
CA ASP A 303 -1.47 -24.83 -8.21
C ASP A 303 -1.10 -23.36 -8.10
N ILE A 304 -1.09 -22.81 -6.91
CA ILE A 304 -0.79 -21.39 -6.64
C ILE A 304 -0.18 -21.20 -5.24
N VAL A 305 0.69 -20.21 -5.14
CA VAL A 305 1.17 -19.65 -3.87
C VAL A 305 0.65 -18.25 -3.74
N MET A 306 0.07 -17.92 -2.57
CA MET A 306 -0.37 -16.58 -2.23
C MET A 306 0.25 -16.15 -0.89
N ALA A 307 0.59 -14.88 -0.78
CA ALA A 307 1.13 -14.29 0.43
C ALA A 307 0.50 -12.92 0.69
N SER A 308 0.34 -12.56 1.96
CA SER A 308 -0.08 -11.23 2.37
C SER A 308 0.96 -10.60 3.30
N ASP A 309 1.03 -9.29 3.33
CA ASP A 309 1.90 -8.55 4.24
C ASP A 309 1.29 -8.44 5.67
N PRO A 310 2.02 -7.89 6.67
CA PRO A 310 1.54 -7.90 8.05
C PRO A 310 0.14 -7.34 8.30
N ASP A 311 -0.28 -6.31 7.59
CA ASP A 311 -1.62 -5.74 7.74
C ASP A 311 -2.60 -6.20 6.64
N ALA A 312 -2.19 -7.15 5.82
CA ALA A 312 -3.01 -7.84 4.81
C ALA A 312 -3.74 -6.89 3.86
N ASP A 313 -3.05 -5.84 3.41
CA ASP A 313 -3.54 -4.96 2.36
C ASP A 313 -2.87 -5.24 1.00
N ARG A 314 -1.77 -6.02 0.96
CA ARG A 314 -1.05 -6.40 -0.26
C ARG A 314 -1.03 -7.90 -0.45
N VAL A 315 -1.11 -8.33 -1.71
CA VAL A 315 -1.07 -9.73 -2.10
C VAL A 315 0.11 -9.99 -3.04
N GLY A 316 0.94 -10.98 -2.68
CA GLY A 316 1.95 -11.53 -3.58
C GLY A 316 1.56 -12.92 -4.04
N MET A 317 1.99 -13.31 -5.23
CA MET A 317 1.72 -14.65 -5.73
C MET A 317 2.86 -15.24 -6.53
N ALA A 318 2.88 -16.57 -6.57
CA ALA A 318 3.71 -17.34 -7.48
C ALA A 318 2.89 -18.47 -8.12
N CYS A 319 3.25 -18.82 -9.33
CA CYS A 319 2.65 -19.91 -10.09
C CYS A 319 3.72 -20.60 -10.94
N LYS A 320 3.38 -21.73 -11.56
CA LYS A 320 4.27 -22.45 -12.44
C LYS A 320 4.28 -21.83 -13.85
N ASP A 321 5.47 -21.69 -14.41
CA ASP A 321 5.64 -21.33 -15.82
C ASP A 321 5.41 -22.55 -16.75
N SER A 322 5.68 -22.37 -18.04
CA SER A 322 5.50 -23.42 -19.07
C SER A 322 6.42 -24.64 -18.88
N LYS A 323 7.47 -24.51 -18.08
CA LYS A 323 8.41 -25.58 -17.76
C LYS A 323 8.13 -26.24 -16.41
N GLY A 324 7.09 -25.81 -15.70
CA GLY A 324 6.77 -26.27 -14.36
C GLY A 324 7.60 -25.63 -13.25
N GLU A 325 8.37 -24.60 -13.55
CA GLU A 325 9.15 -23.87 -12.57
C GLU A 325 8.31 -22.78 -11.89
N TRP A 326 8.49 -22.60 -10.58
CA TRP A 326 7.80 -21.57 -9.83
C TRP A 326 8.38 -20.19 -10.13
N VAL A 327 7.51 -19.27 -10.53
CA VAL A 327 7.86 -17.88 -10.84
C VAL A 327 6.98 -16.92 -10.06
N LEU A 328 7.57 -15.83 -9.58
CA LEU A 328 6.82 -14.74 -8.95
C LEU A 328 6.17 -13.90 -10.03
N ILE A 329 4.91 -13.55 -9.80
CA ILE A 329 4.16 -12.61 -10.64
C ILE A 329 4.18 -11.25 -9.95
N ASN A 330 4.65 -10.23 -10.63
CA ASN A 330 4.79 -8.90 -10.02
C ASN A 330 3.44 -8.17 -9.89
N GLY A 331 3.45 -7.02 -9.22
CA GLY A 331 2.24 -6.25 -8.93
C GLY A 331 1.53 -5.72 -10.17
N ASN A 332 2.26 -5.27 -11.19
CA ASN A 332 1.68 -4.88 -12.47
C ASN A 332 0.95 -6.04 -13.15
N GLN A 333 1.60 -7.19 -13.20
CA GLN A 333 1.04 -8.41 -13.80
C GLN A 333 -0.17 -8.90 -13.02
N THR A 334 -0.09 -8.90 -11.70
CA THR A 334 -1.19 -9.34 -10.83
C THR A 334 -2.42 -8.43 -11.00
N CYS A 335 -2.23 -7.12 -11.00
CA CYS A 335 -3.30 -6.15 -11.22
C CYS A 335 -3.95 -6.34 -12.61
N LEU A 336 -3.13 -6.57 -13.63
CA LEU A 336 -3.59 -6.84 -14.98
C LEU A 336 -4.43 -8.12 -15.07
N ILE A 337 -4.02 -9.20 -14.42
CA ILE A 337 -4.76 -10.47 -14.36
C ILE A 337 -6.12 -10.26 -13.68
N PHE A 338 -6.15 -9.58 -12.54
CA PHE A 338 -7.40 -9.26 -11.84
C PHE A 338 -8.40 -8.53 -12.73
N LEU A 339 -7.97 -7.43 -13.33
CA LEU A 339 -8.86 -6.59 -14.12
C LEU A 339 -9.29 -7.25 -15.42
N TYR A 340 -8.40 -8.00 -16.05
CA TYR A 340 -8.74 -8.82 -17.22
C TYR A 340 -9.85 -9.83 -16.87
N TYR A 341 -9.68 -10.60 -15.80
CA TYR A 341 -10.67 -11.59 -15.36
C TYR A 341 -12.00 -10.93 -15.01
N ILE A 342 -11.97 -9.88 -14.19
CA ILE A 342 -13.19 -9.19 -13.75
C ILE A 342 -13.99 -8.70 -14.96
N ILE A 343 -13.35 -8.01 -15.89
CA ILE A 343 -14.01 -7.46 -17.07
C ILE A 343 -14.54 -8.57 -17.98
N LYS A 344 -13.68 -9.51 -18.37
CA LYS A 344 -14.04 -10.55 -19.34
C LYS A 344 -15.14 -11.47 -18.79
N ASN A 345 -15.05 -11.86 -17.52
CA ASN A 345 -16.01 -12.82 -16.95
C ASN A 345 -17.30 -12.15 -16.51
N ARG A 346 -17.28 -10.90 -16.06
CA ARG A 346 -18.54 -10.16 -15.84
C ARG A 346 -19.31 -9.96 -17.15
N ILE A 347 -18.62 -9.68 -18.25
CA ILE A 347 -19.26 -9.61 -19.59
C ILE A 347 -19.83 -10.97 -19.96
N ALA A 348 -19.04 -12.04 -19.88
CA ALA A 348 -19.47 -13.40 -20.25
C ALA A 348 -20.67 -13.90 -19.45
N MET A 349 -20.79 -13.50 -18.20
CA MET A 349 -21.88 -13.91 -17.31
C MET A 349 -23.05 -12.91 -17.25
N GLY A 350 -23.04 -11.89 -18.11
CA GLY A 350 -24.11 -10.90 -18.18
C GLY A 350 -24.24 -10.02 -16.94
N LYS A 351 -23.16 -9.79 -16.21
CA LYS A 351 -23.13 -9.02 -14.95
C LYS A 351 -22.77 -7.54 -15.13
N MET A 352 -22.72 -7.05 -16.38
CA MET A 352 -22.42 -5.64 -16.66
C MET A 352 -23.70 -4.81 -16.80
N LYS A 353 -23.67 -3.59 -16.24
CA LYS A 353 -24.81 -2.65 -16.29
C LYS A 353 -24.57 -1.48 -17.25
N GLY A 354 -23.32 -1.30 -17.71
CA GLY A 354 -22.95 -0.24 -18.63
C GLY A 354 -22.41 1.05 -17.98
N ASN A 355 -22.31 1.09 -16.64
CA ASN A 355 -21.80 2.24 -15.90
C ASN A 355 -20.57 1.89 -15.04
N GLU A 356 -19.94 0.77 -15.33
CA GLU A 356 -18.78 0.30 -14.59
C GLU A 356 -17.53 1.12 -14.92
N PHE A 357 -16.67 1.28 -13.93
CA PHE A 357 -15.34 1.86 -14.11
C PHE A 357 -14.29 1.12 -13.29
N ILE A 358 -13.05 1.24 -13.75
CA ILE A 358 -11.85 0.75 -13.07
C ILE A 358 -10.89 1.91 -12.84
N VAL A 359 -9.98 1.75 -11.89
CA VAL A 359 -8.98 2.76 -11.55
C VAL A 359 -7.60 2.12 -11.45
N LYS A 360 -6.59 2.78 -11.99
CA LYS A 360 -5.18 2.45 -11.76
C LYS A 360 -4.39 3.71 -11.42
N THR A 361 -3.17 3.55 -10.92
CA THR A 361 -2.30 4.72 -10.75
C THR A 361 -1.58 5.09 -12.05
N ILE A 362 -1.11 6.33 -12.13
CA ILE A 362 -0.38 6.83 -13.31
C ILE A 362 0.93 6.07 -13.60
N VAL A 363 1.45 5.32 -12.62
CA VAL A 363 2.68 4.51 -12.79
C VAL A 363 2.39 3.02 -12.92
N THR A 364 1.14 2.60 -12.87
CA THR A 364 0.71 1.22 -13.11
C THR A 364 0.60 0.96 -14.61
N THR A 365 0.82 -0.29 -15.03
CA THR A 365 0.89 -0.66 -16.45
C THR A 365 -0.24 -0.12 -17.33
N GLU A 366 0.09 0.43 -18.48
CA GLU A 366 -0.87 0.91 -19.50
C GLU A 366 -1.60 -0.24 -20.23
N LEU A 367 -1.19 -1.49 -20.05
CA LEU A 367 -1.95 -2.63 -20.59
C LEU A 367 -3.37 -2.68 -20.02
N ILE A 368 -3.55 -2.22 -18.79
CA ILE A 368 -4.88 -2.11 -18.16
C ILE A 368 -5.78 -1.19 -18.99
N LYS A 369 -5.24 -0.08 -19.49
CA LYS A 369 -5.98 0.81 -20.38
C LYS A 369 -6.38 0.12 -21.69
N LYS A 370 -5.49 -0.68 -22.27
CA LYS A 370 -5.81 -1.44 -23.49
C LYS A 370 -6.93 -2.45 -23.25
N VAL A 371 -6.92 -3.14 -22.13
CA VAL A 371 -8.00 -4.07 -21.74
C VAL A 371 -9.33 -3.31 -21.58
N ALA A 372 -9.31 -2.19 -20.88
CA ALA A 372 -10.49 -1.36 -20.69
C ALA A 372 -11.06 -0.83 -22.02
N ASP A 373 -10.20 -0.25 -22.86
CA ASP A 373 -10.61 0.33 -24.14
C ASP A 373 -11.23 -0.71 -25.08
N LYS A 374 -10.60 -1.88 -25.23
CA LYS A 374 -11.13 -2.97 -26.08
C LYS A 374 -12.46 -3.55 -25.59
N ASN A 375 -12.74 -3.43 -24.32
CA ASN A 375 -13.97 -3.93 -23.71
C ASN A 375 -14.98 -2.80 -23.38
N HIS A 376 -14.69 -1.57 -23.82
CA HIS A 376 -15.55 -0.40 -23.62
C HIS A 376 -15.84 -0.10 -22.14
N ILE A 377 -14.85 -0.28 -21.29
CA ILE A 377 -14.92 0.04 -19.85
C ILE A 377 -14.21 1.35 -19.58
N LYS A 378 -14.85 2.22 -18.81
CA LYS A 378 -14.24 3.46 -18.34
C LYS A 378 -13.09 3.17 -17.41
N MET A 379 -11.94 3.78 -17.67
CA MET A 379 -10.77 3.69 -16.80
C MET A 379 -10.32 5.08 -16.37
N LEU A 380 -9.97 5.21 -15.11
CA LEU A 380 -9.43 6.44 -14.52
C LEU A 380 -8.00 6.21 -14.05
N ASP A 381 -7.16 7.22 -14.28
CA ASP A 381 -5.83 7.31 -13.69
C ASP A 381 -5.86 8.20 -12.45
N CYS A 382 -5.10 7.85 -11.42
CA CYS A 382 -4.92 8.66 -10.23
C CYS A 382 -3.46 8.66 -9.79
N TYR A 383 -3.12 9.50 -8.81
CA TYR A 383 -1.78 9.49 -8.23
C TYR A 383 -1.50 8.20 -7.46
N THR A 384 -0.22 7.91 -7.23
CA THR A 384 0.23 6.81 -6.37
C THR A 384 -0.30 7.01 -4.95
N GLY A 385 -0.83 5.95 -4.37
CA GLY A 385 -1.48 5.94 -3.07
C GLY A 385 -2.95 5.56 -3.19
N PHE A 386 -3.36 4.52 -2.47
CA PHE A 386 -4.71 3.97 -2.60
C PHE A 386 -5.81 4.94 -2.19
N LYS A 387 -5.48 5.92 -1.35
CA LYS A 387 -6.39 7.02 -0.99
C LYS A 387 -6.95 7.75 -2.21
N TRP A 388 -6.20 7.81 -3.30
CA TRP A 388 -6.63 8.43 -4.54
C TRP A 388 -7.60 7.56 -5.32
N ILE A 389 -7.42 6.24 -5.30
CA ILE A 389 -8.41 5.28 -5.83
C ILE A 389 -9.71 5.40 -5.04
N ALA A 390 -9.61 5.40 -3.71
CA ALA A 390 -10.77 5.56 -2.83
C ALA A 390 -11.52 6.89 -3.07
N ARG A 391 -10.80 7.96 -3.38
CA ARG A 391 -11.40 9.26 -3.75
C ARG A 391 -12.25 9.13 -5.03
N GLU A 392 -11.74 8.45 -6.04
CA GLU A 392 -12.48 8.24 -7.29
C GLU A 392 -13.76 7.41 -7.07
N ILE A 393 -13.70 6.43 -6.18
CA ILE A 393 -14.88 5.66 -5.77
C ILE A 393 -15.91 6.58 -5.08
N ARG A 394 -15.48 7.36 -4.10
CA ARG A 394 -16.36 8.27 -3.35
C ARG A 394 -17.08 9.28 -4.25
N LEU A 395 -16.38 9.87 -5.21
CA LEU A 395 -16.95 10.87 -6.10
C LEU A 395 -18.03 10.32 -7.03
N ARG A 396 -18.09 9.00 -7.22
CA ARG A 396 -19.01 8.33 -8.14
C ARG A 396 -20.05 7.46 -7.44
N GLU A 397 -20.08 7.48 -6.12
CA GLU A 397 -21.08 6.71 -5.35
C GLU A 397 -22.49 6.99 -5.84
N GLY A 398 -23.26 5.92 -6.06
CA GLY A 398 -24.66 6.01 -6.49
C GLY A 398 -24.87 6.38 -7.96
N GLN A 399 -23.81 6.68 -8.72
CA GLN A 399 -23.88 7.06 -10.12
C GLN A 399 -23.21 6.05 -11.04
N GLU A 400 -22.00 5.62 -10.68
CA GLU A 400 -21.20 4.66 -11.44
C GLU A 400 -20.74 3.53 -10.52
N GLN A 401 -20.51 2.36 -11.08
CA GLN A 401 -20.10 1.18 -10.34
C GLN A 401 -18.60 0.90 -10.48
N TYR A 402 -17.86 1.01 -9.38
CA TYR A 402 -16.49 0.56 -9.30
C TYR A 402 -16.43 -0.98 -9.30
N ILE A 403 -15.62 -1.56 -10.18
CA ILE A 403 -15.48 -3.02 -10.29
C ILE A 403 -14.06 -3.53 -10.06
N GLY A 404 -13.10 -2.63 -9.88
CA GLY A 404 -11.74 -3.01 -9.57
C GLY A 404 -10.73 -1.91 -9.82
N GLY A 405 -9.63 -2.01 -9.13
CA GLY A 405 -8.49 -1.10 -9.29
C GLY A 405 -7.33 -1.50 -8.41
N GLY A 406 -6.15 -1.03 -8.77
CA GLY A 406 -4.96 -1.42 -8.05
C GLY A 406 -3.74 -0.60 -8.38
N GLU A 407 -2.67 -0.99 -7.71
CA GLU A 407 -1.35 -0.39 -7.80
C GLU A 407 -0.32 -1.43 -8.23
N GLU A 408 0.75 -0.98 -8.86
CA GLU A 408 1.91 -1.80 -9.20
C GLU A 408 2.60 -2.37 -7.96
N SER A 409 2.38 -1.76 -6.79
CA SER A 409 2.95 -2.17 -5.51
C SER A 409 2.09 -3.21 -4.77
N TYR A 410 1.49 -4.13 -5.52
CA TYR A 410 0.79 -5.32 -5.00
C TYR A 410 -0.53 -5.05 -4.26
N GLY A 411 -1.09 -3.85 -4.35
CA GLY A 411 -2.38 -3.48 -3.77
C GLY A 411 -3.52 -3.60 -4.78
N PHE A 412 -4.61 -4.25 -4.39
CA PHE A 412 -5.80 -4.41 -5.22
C PHE A 412 -7.08 -4.31 -4.38
N LEU A 413 -8.14 -3.79 -4.98
CA LEU A 413 -9.48 -3.73 -4.41
C LEU A 413 -10.51 -4.04 -5.50
N ALA A 414 -11.38 -5.02 -5.24
CA ALA A 414 -12.37 -5.50 -6.22
C ALA A 414 -13.74 -4.83 -6.08
N GLU A 415 -14.01 -4.11 -5.01
CA GLU A 415 -15.34 -3.60 -4.68
C GLU A 415 -15.25 -2.30 -3.84
N ASP A 416 -16.38 -1.70 -3.49
CA ASP A 416 -16.46 -0.37 -2.89
C ASP A 416 -16.86 -0.33 -1.41
N PHE A 417 -17.20 -1.46 -0.80
CA PHE A 417 -17.52 -1.50 0.64
C PHE A 417 -16.28 -1.42 1.55
N VAL A 418 -15.10 -1.58 0.97
CA VAL A 418 -13.79 -1.28 1.55
C VAL A 418 -13.18 -0.12 0.76
N ARG A 419 -12.44 0.77 1.42
CA ARG A 419 -11.85 1.94 0.78
C ARG A 419 -10.32 2.00 0.93
N ASP A 420 -9.72 0.84 1.05
CA ASP A 420 -8.27 0.63 1.00
C ASP A 420 -7.97 -0.71 0.33
N LYS A 421 -6.70 -0.97 0.05
CA LYS A 421 -6.25 -2.25 -0.52
C LYS A 421 -6.73 -3.41 0.35
N ASP A 422 -7.14 -4.49 -0.27
CA ASP A 422 -7.74 -5.62 0.42
C ASP A 422 -7.13 -6.95 -0.05
N ALA A 423 -6.20 -7.50 0.72
CA ALA A 423 -5.62 -8.80 0.43
C ALA A 423 -6.56 -9.97 0.76
N VAL A 424 -7.57 -9.77 1.61
CA VAL A 424 -8.54 -10.83 1.92
C VAL A 424 -9.40 -11.13 0.70
N SER A 425 -10.04 -10.12 0.13
CA SER A 425 -10.82 -10.28 -1.10
C SER A 425 -9.92 -10.63 -2.30
N ALA A 426 -8.73 -10.02 -2.38
CA ALA A 426 -7.79 -10.29 -3.47
C ALA A 426 -7.32 -11.75 -3.48
N CYS A 427 -6.99 -12.34 -2.34
CA CYS A 427 -6.60 -13.76 -2.28
C CYS A 427 -7.73 -14.69 -2.73
N SER A 428 -8.95 -14.46 -2.26
CA SER A 428 -10.11 -15.29 -2.64
C SER A 428 -10.43 -15.16 -4.12
N LEU A 429 -10.41 -13.95 -4.67
CA LEU A 429 -10.63 -13.73 -6.09
C LEU A 429 -9.48 -14.32 -6.95
N LEU A 430 -8.24 -14.21 -6.49
CA LEU A 430 -7.10 -14.80 -7.19
C LEU A 430 -7.19 -16.32 -7.24
N ALA A 431 -7.66 -16.95 -6.16
CA ALA A 431 -7.94 -18.38 -6.14
C ALA A 431 -9.05 -18.76 -7.14
N GLU A 432 -10.10 -17.94 -7.25
CA GLU A 432 -11.15 -18.15 -8.28
C GLU A 432 -10.55 -18.02 -9.70
N ILE A 433 -9.70 -17.04 -9.95
CA ILE A 433 -9.04 -16.88 -11.25
C ILE A 433 -8.16 -18.09 -11.58
N CYS A 434 -7.45 -18.61 -10.58
CA CYS A 434 -6.66 -19.83 -10.73
C CYS A 434 -7.54 -21.06 -11.03
N ALA A 435 -8.68 -21.18 -10.36
CA ALA A 435 -9.65 -22.23 -10.62
C ALA A 435 -10.24 -22.13 -12.03
N TRP A 436 -10.59 -20.92 -12.46
CA TRP A 436 -11.06 -20.64 -13.81
C TRP A 436 -10.01 -21.04 -14.88
N ALA A 437 -8.76 -20.70 -14.65
CA ALA A 437 -7.67 -21.11 -15.53
C ALA A 437 -7.52 -22.64 -15.58
N LYS A 438 -7.47 -23.29 -14.42
CA LYS A 438 -7.34 -24.76 -14.31
C LYS A 438 -8.49 -25.51 -14.97
N ASP A 439 -9.70 -25.00 -14.87
CA ASP A 439 -10.91 -25.54 -15.51
C ASP A 439 -10.77 -25.60 -17.04
N GLN A 440 -9.92 -24.77 -17.61
CA GLN A 440 -9.57 -24.74 -19.04
C GLN A 440 -8.23 -25.43 -19.36
N GLY A 441 -7.64 -26.12 -18.38
CA GLY A 441 -6.33 -26.76 -18.55
C GLY A 441 -5.14 -25.78 -18.58
N LYS A 442 -5.29 -24.61 -17.95
CA LYS A 442 -4.31 -23.52 -17.95
C LYS A 442 -3.82 -23.20 -16.55
N THR A 443 -2.64 -22.58 -16.47
CA THR A 443 -2.12 -21.94 -15.27
C THR A 443 -2.36 -20.43 -15.33
N LEU A 444 -2.12 -19.73 -14.22
CA LEU A 444 -2.16 -18.25 -14.22
C LEU A 444 -1.07 -17.65 -15.14
N TYR A 445 0.07 -18.33 -15.25
CA TYR A 445 1.11 -17.96 -16.21
C TYR A 445 0.57 -18.00 -17.65
N ASP A 446 -0.16 -19.05 -18.01
CA ASP A 446 -0.78 -19.17 -19.34
C ASP A 446 -1.79 -18.06 -19.59
N VAL A 447 -2.57 -17.67 -18.60
CA VAL A 447 -3.51 -16.52 -18.68
C VAL A 447 -2.74 -15.23 -18.95
N LEU A 448 -1.64 -15.00 -18.25
CA LEU A 448 -0.80 -13.82 -18.48
C LEU A 448 -0.24 -13.80 -19.91
N MET A 449 0.22 -14.93 -20.42
CA MET A 449 0.71 -15.05 -21.80
C MET A 449 -0.39 -14.75 -22.81
N GLU A 450 -1.61 -15.23 -22.58
CA GLU A 450 -2.77 -14.91 -23.43
C GLU A 450 -3.09 -13.42 -23.42
N ILE A 451 -3.01 -12.76 -22.27
CA ILE A 451 -3.21 -11.31 -22.16
C ILE A 451 -2.16 -10.58 -23.02
N TYR A 452 -0.91 -10.99 -22.94
CA TYR A 452 0.16 -10.38 -23.73
C TYR A 452 -0.03 -10.59 -25.24
N VAL A 453 -0.51 -11.75 -25.66
CA VAL A 453 -0.80 -12.02 -27.08
C VAL A 453 -1.99 -11.19 -27.56
N GLU A 454 -3.03 -11.06 -26.77
CA GLU A 454 -4.26 -10.34 -27.13
C GLU A 454 -4.09 -8.81 -27.10
N TYR A 455 -3.39 -8.28 -26.09
CA TYR A 455 -3.31 -6.82 -25.83
C TYR A 455 -1.93 -6.20 -26.08
N GLY A 456 -0.91 -7.02 -26.27
CA GLY A 456 0.47 -6.60 -26.43
C GLY A 456 1.32 -6.88 -25.20
N PHE A 457 2.63 -7.04 -25.42
CA PHE A 457 3.59 -7.26 -24.35
C PHE A 457 4.05 -5.94 -23.72
N SER A 458 4.27 -5.96 -22.42
CA SER A 458 4.83 -4.83 -21.69
C SER A 458 5.75 -5.35 -20.58
N LEU A 459 6.93 -4.76 -20.46
CA LEU A 459 7.83 -4.98 -19.32
C LEU A 459 7.89 -3.71 -18.49
N GLU A 460 7.54 -3.81 -17.23
CA GLU A 460 7.61 -2.72 -16.26
C GLU A 460 8.84 -2.94 -15.37
N VAL A 461 9.68 -1.90 -15.25
CA VAL A 461 10.88 -1.91 -14.42
C VAL A 461 10.95 -0.62 -13.60
N THR A 462 11.22 -0.72 -12.31
CA THR A 462 11.48 0.43 -11.46
C THR A 462 12.96 0.53 -11.14
N VAL A 463 13.56 1.68 -11.43
CA VAL A 463 14.95 1.99 -11.11
C VAL A 463 14.98 3.03 -10.00
N ASN A 464 15.64 2.71 -8.90
CA ASN A 464 15.84 3.62 -7.77
C ASN A 464 17.26 4.18 -7.83
N VAL A 465 17.39 5.50 -7.90
CA VAL A 465 18.67 6.18 -7.80
C VAL A 465 18.75 6.84 -6.42
N VAL A 466 19.65 6.35 -5.59
CA VAL A 466 19.86 6.85 -4.22
C VAL A 466 21.02 7.82 -4.20
N LYS A 467 20.78 9.01 -3.65
CA LYS A 467 21.77 10.06 -3.48
C LYS A 467 21.83 10.45 -2.00
N PRO A 468 22.69 9.81 -1.19
CA PRO A 468 22.68 10.00 0.26
C PRO A 468 23.12 11.42 0.68
N GLY A 469 22.56 11.86 1.81
CA GLY A 469 22.90 13.12 2.45
C GLY A 469 22.22 14.37 1.87
N LYS A 470 22.52 15.52 2.43
CA LYS A 470 21.94 16.80 2.02
C LYS A 470 22.30 17.17 0.58
N THR A 471 23.53 16.93 0.20
CA THR A 471 24.00 17.14 -1.19
C THR A 471 23.22 16.26 -2.16
N GLY A 472 22.88 15.03 -1.76
CA GLY A 472 22.06 14.13 -2.56
C GLY A 472 20.64 14.63 -2.78
N ALA A 473 20.01 15.22 -1.77
CA ALA A 473 18.69 15.84 -1.90
C ALA A 473 18.72 17.02 -2.90
N ASP A 474 19.77 17.84 -2.84
CA ASP A 474 19.97 18.95 -3.78
C ASP A 474 20.22 18.45 -5.21
N GLU A 475 20.97 17.36 -5.38
CA GLU A 475 21.19 16.71 -6.67
C GLU A 475 19.87 16.18 -7.28
N ILE A 476 19.03 15.55 -6.48
CA ILE A 476 17.72 15.05 -6.92
C ILE A 476 16.82 16.20 -7.36
N LYS A 477 16.78 17.29 -6.57
CA LYS A 477 16.04 18.49 -6.95
C LYS A 477 16.54 19.06 -8.27
N ALA A 478 17.86 19.15 -8.45
CA ALA A 478 18.48 19.63 -9.69
C ALA A 478 18.15 18.71 -10.87
N MET A 479 18.10 17.38 -10.68
CA MET A 479 17.69 16.43 -11.72
C MET A 479 16.25 16.71 -12.18
N MET A 480 15.31 16.89 -11.25
CA MET A 480 13.92 17.19 -11.58
C MET A 480 13.79 18.54 -12.30
N ASP A 481 14.46 19.57 -11.83
CA ASP A 481 14.46 20.89 -12.46
C ASP A 481 15.03 20.83 -13.90
N ASN A 482 16.08 20.05 -14.11
CA ASN A 482 16.67 19.86 -15.43
C ASN A 482 15.72 19.08 -16.38
N PHE A 483 15.08 18.02 -15.90
CA PHE A 483 14.10 17.27 -16.71
C PHE A 483 12.91 18.16 -17.11
N ARG A 484 12.51 19.12 -16.29
CA ARG A 484 11.47 20.09 -16.62
C ARG A 484 11.93 21.14 -17.62
N ALA A 485 13.12 21.70 -17.40
CA ALA A 485 13.66 22.75 -18.28
C ALA A 485 14.06 22.21 -19.65
N CYS A 486 14.62 21.00 -19.68
CA CYS A 486 15.12 20.34 -20.87
C CYS A 486 14.64 18.88 -20.92
N PRO A 487 13.36 18.63 -21.22
CA PRO A 487 12.86 17.26 -21.33
C PRO A 487 13.66 16.46 -22.37
N PRO A 488 13.93 15.18 -22.15
CA PRO A 488 14.61 14.36 -23.15
C PRO A 488 13.79 14.34 -24.46
N LYS A 489 14.47 14.52 -25.58
CA LYS A 489 13.83 14.46 -26.91
C LYS A 489 13.71 13.05 -27.43
N GLU A 490 14.51 12.16 -26.91
CA GLU A 490 14.58 10.76 -27.31
C GLU A 490 14.90 9.89 -26.09
N LEU A 491 14.28 8.72 -26.01
CA LEU A 491 14.56 7.69 -25.01
C LEU A 491 14.74 6.34 -25.69
N GLY A 492 15.93 5.76 -25.53
CA GLY A 492 16.25 4.46 -26.12
C GLY A 492 16.06 4.40 -27.65
N GLY A 493 16.37 5.47 -28.37
CA GLY A 493 16.25 5.53 -29.82
C GLY A 493 14.86 5.88 -30.35
N SER A 494 13.89 6.20 -29.50
CA SER A 494 12.54 6.60 -29.91
C SER A 494 12.23 8.04 -29.47
N GLU A 495 11.61 8.82 -30.35
CA GLU A 495 11.25 10.20 -30.10
C GLU A 495 10.25 10.34 -28.97
N VAL A 496 10.47 11.26 -28.05
CA VAL A 496 9.51 11.65 -27.01
C VAL A 496 8.42 12.51 -27.66
N VAL A 497 7.20 11.99 -27.69
CA VAL A 497 6.05 12.62 -28.35
C VAL A 497 5.11 13.33 -27.40
N LEU A 498 5.21 13.04 -26.08
CA LEU A 498 4.36 13.64 -25.06
C LEU A 498 5.11 13.71 -23.73
N VAL A 499 5.03 14.86 -23.08
CA VAL A 499 5.55 15.11 -21.73
C VAL A 499 4.39 15.55 -20.84
N LYS A 500 4.16 14.82 -19.74
CA LYS A 500 3.19 15.22 -18.71
C LYS A 500 3.95 15.73 -17.49
N ASP A 501 3.68 16.97 -17.11
CA ASP A 501 4.23 17.60 -15.92
C ASP A 501 3.09 17.85 -14.91
N TYR A 502 3.07 17.04 -13.86
CA TYR A 502 2.02 17.11 -12.84
C TYR A 502 2.23 18.27 -11.85
N LYS A 503 3.39 18.91 -11.87
CA LYS A 503 3.62 20.13 -11.08
C LYS A 503 2.93 21.34 -11.69
N THR A 504 2.85 21.39 -13.02
CA THR A 504 2.16 22.45 -13.79
C THR A 504 0.78 22.01 -14.27
N LEU A 505 0.44 20.74 -14.15
CA LEU A 505 -0.78 20.11 -14.67
C LEU A 505 -0.95 20.32 -16.18
N LYS A 506 0.15 20.17 -16.92
CA LYS A 506 0.17 20.30 -18.38
C LYS A 506 0.73 19.04 -19.05
N ALA A 507 0.09 18.66 -20.14
CA ALA A 507 0.59 17.67 -21.10
C ALA A 507 0.98 18.40 -22.38
N THR A 508 2.24 18.29 -22.79
CA THR A 508 2.77 18.98 -23.96
C THR A 508 3.25 17.95 -24.99
N ASP A 509 2.71 18.01 -26.21
CA ASP A 509 3.15 17.14 -27.29
C ASP A 509 4.44 17.66 -27.96
N ASN A 510 4.97 16.88 -28.93
CA ASN A 510 6.19 17.22 -29.62
C ASN A 510 6.06 18.39 -30.62
N THR A 511 4.84 18.90 -30.84
CA THR A 511 4.60 20.14 -31.59
C THR A 511 4.57 21.38 -30.70
N GLY A 512 4.65 21.21 -29.40
CA GLY A 512 4.56 22.27 -28.39
C GLY A 512 3.14 22.60 -27.95
N LYS A 513 2.13 21.85 -28.42
CA LYS A 513 0.75 22.03 -27.98
C LYS A 513 0.57 21.47 -26.57
N ALA A 514 0.12 22.33 -25.66
CA ALA A 514 -0.16 21.98 -24.27
C ALA A 514 -1.66 21.82 -24.04
N THR A 515 -2.02 20.79 -23.27
CA THR A 515 -3.38 20.54 -22.77
C THR A 515 -3.34 20.40 -21.26
N ASP A 516 -4.48 20.63 -20.60
CA ASP A 516 -4.59 20.50 -19.15
C ASP A 516 -4.70 19.04 -18.71
N LEU A 517 -4.07 18.72 -17.59
CA LEU A 517 -4.23 17.45 -16.88
C LEU A 517 -5.28 17.63 -15.79
N ASP A 518 -6.33 16.82 -15.84
CA ASP A 518 -7.41 16.82 -14.84
C ASP A 518 -7.01 15.95 -13.63
N MET A 519 -6.36 16.57 -12.67
CA MET A 519 -5.91 15.94 -11.43
C MET A 519 -6.36 16.75 -10.20
N PRO A 520 -6.57 16.11 -9.03
CA PRO A 520 -7.10 16.78 -7.85
C PRO A 520 -6.17 17.83 -7.24
N GLU A 521 -4.88 17.69 -7.43
CA GLU A 521 -3.84 18.60 -6.93
C GLU A 521 -2.57 18.47 -7.78
N THR A 522 -1.58 19.30 -7.53
CA THR A 522 -0.27 19.17 -8.17
C THR A 522 0.57 18.08 -7.51
N SER A 523 1.50 17.50 -8.24
CA SER A 523 2.45 16.52 -7.74
C SER A 523 3.80 16.65 -8.45
N ASN A 524 4.88 16.37 -7.74
CA ASN A 524 6.22 16.43 -8.32
C ASN A 524 6.53 15.17 -9.12
N VAL A 525 5.83 14.99 -10.23
CA VAL A 525 5.97 13.84 -11.13
C VAL A 525 6.09 14.34 -12.56
N LEU A 526 6.97 13.72 -13.33
CA LEU A 526 7.10 13.89 -14.77
C LEU A 526 6.87 12.56 -15.47
N GLN A 527 6.23 12.58 -16.63
CA GLN A 527 6.10 11.39 -17.48
C GLN A 527 6.50 11.73 -18.91
N PHE A 528 7.27 10.83 -19.51
CA PHE A 528 7.72 10.92 -20.91
C PHE A 528 7.15 9.73 -21.67
N PHE A 529 6.53 10.00 -22.80
CA PHE A 529 5.94 8.99 -23.70
C PHE A 529 6.62 9.07 -25.05
N THR A 530 7.11 7.96 -25.55
CA THR A 530 7.77 7.89 -26.85
C THR A 530 6.85 7.36 -27.94
N ALA A 531 7.24 7.56 -29.20
CA ALA A 531 6.52 7.09 -30.37
C ALA A 531 6.34 5.56 -30.40
N ASP A 532 7.28 4.80 -29.86
CA ASP A 532 7.21 3.32 -29.80
C ASP A 532 6.43 2.81 -28.57
N GLY A 533 5.83 3.69 -27.78
CA GLY A 533 5.03 3.33 -26.61
C GLY A 533 5.80 3.16 -25.31
N THR A 534 7.09 3.49 -25.28
CA THR A 534 7.85 3.56 -24.01
C THR A 534 7.30 4.68 -23.15
N LYS A 535 7.10 4.39 -21.87
CA LYS A 535 6.67 5.35 -20.85
C LYS A 535 7.67 5.36 -19.72
N VAL A 536 8.17 6.54 -19.37
CA VAL A 536 9.03 6.74 -18.21
C VAL A 536 8.38 7.74 -17.27
N SER A 537 8.15 7.33 -16.02
CA SER A 537 7.65 8.22 -14.98
C SER A 537 8.78 8.49 -13.98
N VAL A 538 8.99 9.76 -13.66
CA VAL A 538 10.05 10.20 -12.76
C VAL A 538 9.44 10.84 -11.54
N ARG A 539 9.79 10.32 -10.35
CA ARG A 539 9.22 10.77 -9.08
C ARG A 539 10.26 10.73 -7.97
N PRO A 540 10.62 11.87 -7.36
CA PRO A 540 11.46 11.87 -6.18
C PRO A 540 10.69 11.36 -4.95
N SER A 541 11.39 10.69 -4.04
CA SER A 541 10.81 10.31 -2.75
C SER A 541 10.63 11.56 -1.87
N GLY A 542 9.50 11.63 -1.16
CA GLY A 542 9.26 12.70 -0.18
C GLY A 542 9.99 12.50 1.15
N THR A 543 10.43 11.28 1.44
CA THR A 543 10.97 10.90 2.75
C THR A 543 12.43 10.47 2.72
N GLU A 544 12.94 10.04 1.58
CA GLU A 544 14.28 9.50 1.41
C GLU A 544 15.01 10.22 0.27
N PRO A 545 16.35 10.33 0.32
CA PRO A 545 17.13 10.95 -0.75
C PRO A 545 17.27 9.99 -1.95
N LYS A 546 16.15 9.67 -2.57
CA LYS A 546 16.09 8.82 -3.77
C LYS A 546 15.11 9.37 -4.80
N ILE A 547 15.35 9.03 -6.05
CA ILE A 547 14.47 9.31 -7.17
C ILE A 547 14.13 8.00 -7.86
N LYS A 548 12.86 7.82 -8.17
CA LYS A 548 12.33 6.60 -8.82
C LYS A 548 12.04 6.86 -10.28
N PHE A 549 12.47 5.94 -11.12
CA PHE A 549 12.14 5.89 -12.54
C PHE A 549 11.32 4.65 -12.80
N TYR A 550 10.04 4.84 -13.14
CA TYR A 550 9.15 3.76 -13.54
C TYR A 550 9.18 3.67 -15.06
N MET A 551 9.75 2.58 -15.58
CA MET A 551 9.91 2.36 -17.01
C MET A 551 8.95 1.29 -17.48
N GLU A 552 8.21 1.59 -18.53
CA GLU A 552 7.30 0.66 -19.17
C GLU A 552 7.69 0.53 -20.64
N ILE A 553 8.13 -0.66 -21.02
CA ILE A 553 8.61 -0.97 -22.37
C ILE A 553 7.58 -1.82 -23.09
N LYS A 554 7.12 -1.36 -24.23
CA LYS A 554 6.18 -2.09 -25.09
C LYS A 554 6.90 -3.06 -26.00
N GLY A 555 6.23 -4.17 -26.30
CA GLY A 555 6.66 -5.13 -27.28
C GLY A 555 5.46 -5.86 -27.87
N GLU A 556 5.71 -6.78 -28.77
CA GLU A 556 4.68 -7.61 -29.38
C GLU A 556 4.96 -9.07 -29.14
N MET A 557 3.91 -9.84 -28.87
CA MET A 557 3.94 -11.29 -28.78
C MET A 557 2.84 -11.86 -29.68
N HIS A 558 3.25 -12.74 -30.59
CA HIS A 558 2.30 -13.43 -31.47
C HIS A 558 1.92 -14.81 -30.94
N CYS A 559 2.68 -15.31 -29.99
CA CYS A 559 2.41 -16.59 -29.32
C CYS A 559 3.08 -16.61 -27.93
N PRO A 560 2.64 -17.50 -27.02
CA PRO A 560 3.26 -17.61 -25.68
C PRO A 560 4.76 -17.94 -25.71
N LYS A 561 5.24 -18.68 -26.70
CA LYS A 561 6.66 -19.05 -26.83
C LYS A 561 7.56 -17.85 -27.14
N CYS A 562 6.99 -16.72 -27.56
CA CYS A 562 7.74 -15.49 -27.85
C CYS A 562 8.14 -14.73 -26.58
N TYR A 563 7.64 -15.12 -25.40
CA TYR A 563 7.80 -14.37 -24.15
C TYR A 563 9.27 -14.13 -23.78
N ALA A 564 10.10 -15.17 -23.80
CA ALA A 564 11.52 -15.04 -23.45
C ALA A 564 12.26 -14.05 -24.35
N GLY A 565 11.98 -14.08 -25.66
CA GLY A 565 12.55 -13.13 -26.61
C GLY A 565 12.05 -11.71 -26.39
N ALA A 566 10.74 -11.53 -26.14
CA ALA A 566 10.15 -10.23 -25.84
C ALA A 566 10.74 -9.61 -24.56
N VAL A 567 10.95 -10.41 -23.52
CA VAL A 567 11.60 -9.95 -22.29
C VAL A 567 13.05 -9.54 -22.54
N ALA A 568 13.81 -10.31 -23.30
CA ALA A 568 15.21 -10.00 -23.63
C ALA A 568 15.31 -8.68 -24.39
N ASP A 569 14.49 -8.49 -25.43
CA ASP A 569 14.44 -7.26 -26.21
C ASP A 569 14.05 -6.05 -25.34
N ALA A 570 13.07 -6.23 -24.47
CA ALA A 570 12.64 -5.17 -23.56
C ALA A 570 13.72 -4.79 -22.53
N LYS A 571 14.50 -5.75 -22.03
CA LYS A 571 15.64 -5.48 -21.12
C LYS A 571 16.75 -4.69 -21.81
N GLU A 572 17.05 -4.99 -23.06
CA GLU A 572 17.99 -4.18 -23.86
C GLU A 572 17.48 -2.74 -24.02
N LYS A 573 16.18 -2.59 -24.26
CA LYS A 573 15.55 -1.26 -24.35
C LYS A 573 15.62 -0.51 -23.02
N VAL A 574 15.43 -1.18 -21.89
CA VAL A 574 15.59 -0.57 -20.56
C VAL A 574 17.00 -0.01 -20.41
N ASP A 575 18.03 -0.75 -20.77
CA ASP A 575 19.42 -0.29 -20.69
C ASP A 575 19.65 0.94 -21.58
N ALA A 576 19.10 0.94 -22.79
CA ALA A 576 19.18 2.09 -23.70
C ALA A 576 18.45 3.33 -23.13
N VAL A 577 17.29 3.14 -22.51
CA VAL A 577 16.53 4.21 -21.84
C VAL A 577 17.30 4.77 -20.65
N LYS A 578 17.88 3.91 -19.81
CA LYS A 578 18.74 4.35 -18.68
C LYS A 578 19.88 5.23 -19.20
N LYS A 579 20.55 4.81 -20.25
CA LYS A 579 21.63 5.58 -20.87
C LYS A 579 21.15 6.95 -21.36
N SER A 580 19.98 7.00 -22.00
CA SER A 580 19.37 8.26 -22.45
C SER A 580 19.06 9.20 -21.28
N LEU A 581 18.73 8.66 -20.11
CA LEU A 581 18.42 9.44 -18.89
C LEU A 581 19.69 9.78 -18.07
N GLY A 582 20.82 9.20 -18.39
CA GLY A 582 22.06 9.40 -17.66
C GLY A 582 22.10 8.69 -16.29
N ILE A 583 21.41 7.54 -16.17
CA ILE A 583 21.32 6.76 -14.91
C ILE A 583 21.83 5.33 -15.07
#